data_6677d078edba5b86d3e1a7e6bc4f786f
#
_entry.id   6677d078edba5b86d3e1a7e6bc4f786f
#
_cell.length_a   1.000
_cell.length_b   1.000
_cell.length_c   1.000
_cell.angle_alpha   90.00
_cell.angle_beta   90.00
_cell.angle_gamma   90.00
#
_symmetry.space_group_name_H-M   'P 1'
#
loop_
_entity.id
_entity.type
_entity.pdbx_description
1 polymer ?
#
loop_
_entity_poly.entity_id
_entity_poly.type
_entity_poly.pdbx_seq_one_letter_code
_entity_poly.pdbx_strand_id
1 'polypeptide(L)'
;SASGETRVLVDTSPDLREQLLAARVGRLDGVLITHDHADQTHGMDDLRVLVLQQHGKKLDCWSDKFALDSLERKFSYIFKTPPNRDYPPILNAHEIPEPFAPFEITGPGGALPVLAIGQGHGRIRSLGFRFGNIAYSPDVDALDEAAFAALEGLDCWIVDALRHTPHPS
;
A
#
# COMPACT_ATOMS: atom_id res chain seq x y z
N SER A 1 0.88 11.54 -9.97
CA SER A 1 0.90 12.08 -11.33
C SER A 1 1.51 13.49 -11.35
N ALA A 2 1.96 13.94 -12.52
CA ALA A 2 2.57 15.26 -12.66
C ALA A 2 1.64 16.44 -12.28
N SER A 3 0.32 16.26 -12.37
CA SER A 3 -0.66 17.26 -11.93
C SER A 3 -0.90 17.26 -10.41
N GLY A 4 -0.37 16.29 -9.69
CA GLY A 4 -0.61 16.11 -8.26
C GLY A 4 -2.04 15.66 -7.89
N GLU A 5 -2.87 15.31 -8.86
CA GLU A 5 -4.27 14.96 -8.64
C GLU A 5 -4.52 13.45 -8.51
N THR A 6 -3.64 12.56 -9.01
CA THR A 6 -3.69 11.13 -8.71
C THR A 6 -2.97 10.86 -7.41
N ARG A 7 -3.70 10.37 -6.41
CA ARG A 7 -3.23 10.20 -5.04
C ARG A 7 -3.27 8.73 -4.63
N VAL A 8 -2.12 8.22 -4.23
CA VAL A 8 -1.94 6.85 -3.78
C VAL A 8 -1.41 6.87 -2.35
N LEU A 9 -1.96 6.03 -1.51
CA LEU A 9 -1.48 5.80 -0.15
C LEU A 9 -0.66 4.51 -0.13
N VAL A 10 0.47 4.53 0.54
CA VAL A 10 1.22 3.32 0.90
C VAL A 10 1.04 3.08 2.37
N ASP A 11 0.52 1.91 2.71
CA ASP A 11 0.15 1.44 4.03
C ASP A 11 -0.92 2.26 4.76
N THR A 12 -1.47 1.67 5.81
CA THR A 12 -2.55 2.23 6.62
C THR A 12 -2.20 2.06 8.10
N SER A 13 -1.27 2.88 8.57
CA SER A 13 -0.84 2.83 9.98
C SER A 13 -1.98 3.12 10.96
N PRO A 14 -1.88 2.74 12.23
CA PRO A 14 -2.86 3.11 13.26
C PRO A 14 -3.11 4.63 13.38
N ASP A 15 -2.12 5.45 12.99
CA ASP A 15 -2.21 6.91 13.00
C ASP A 15 -2.73 7.50 11.68
N LEU A 16 -3.22 6.67 10.76
CA LEU A 16 -3.63 7.08 9.41
C LEU A 16 -4.58 8.28 9.43
N ARG A 17 -5.56 8.26 10.30
CA ARG A 17 -6.54 9.37 10.42
C ARG A 17 -5.87 10.70 10.68
N GLU A 18 -4.97 10.75 11.66
CA GLU A 18 -4.23 11.97 12.01
C GLU A 18 -3.32 12.42 10.87
N GLN A 19 -2.68 11.49 10.19
CA GLN A 19 -1.81 11.75 9.04
C GLN A 19 -2.61 12.35 7.87
N LEU A 20 -3.78 11.78 7.54
CA LEU A 20 -4.65 12.28 6.46
C LEU A 20 -5.19 13.68 6.78
N LEU A 21 -5.58 13.92 8.03
CA LEU A 21 -6.06 15.24 8.48
C LEU A 21 -4.94 16.27 8.42
N ALA A 22 -3.75 15.97 8.93
CA ALA A 22 -2.58 16.85 8.90
C ALA A 22 -2.15 17.18 7.46
N ALA A 23 -2.16 16.18 6.57
CA ALA A 23 -1.84 16.34 5.16
C ALA A 23 -2.99 16.93 4.33
N ARG A 24 -4.18 17.13 4.91
CA ARG A 24 -5.41 17.59 4.23
C ARG A 24 -5.77 16.72 3.01
N VAL A 25 -5.62 15.41 3.16
CA VAL A 25 -5.97 14.44 2.12
C VAL A 25 -7.40 13.96 2.32
N GLY A 26 -8.31 14.44 1.47
CA GLY A 26 -9.72 14.06 1.48
C GLY A 26 -10.12 13.08 0.37
N ARG A 27 -9.17 12.64 -0.47
CA ARG A 27 -9.43 11.72 -1.58
C ARG A 27 -8.19 10.88 -1.89
N LEU A 28 -8.42 9.60 -2.19
CA LEU A 28 -7.42 8.66 -2.69
C LEU A 28 -7.94 7.99 -3.97
N ASP A 29 -7.01 7.56 -4.81
CA ASP A 29 -7.29 6.80 -6.04
C ASP A 29 -6.86 5.34 -5.91
N GLY A 30 -6.03 5.02 -4.92
CA GLY A 30 -5.60 3.66 -4.63
C GLY A 30 -4.82 3.57 -3.33
N VAL A 31 -4.69 2.34 -2.85
CA VAL A 31 -3.95 1.96 -1.65
C VAL A 31 -3.01 0.81 -1.99
N LEU A 32 -1.77 0.92 -1.59
CA LEU A 32 -0.75 -0.10 -1.71
C LEU A 32 -0.40 -0.59 -0.30
N ILE A 33 -0.39 -1.89 -0.08
CA ILE A 33 0.03 -2.46 1.21
C ILE A 33 1.34 -3.21 1.02
N THR A 34 2.32 -2.87 1.84
CA THR A 34 3.65 -3.47 1.77
C THR A 34 3.68 -4.87 2.36
N HIS A 35 3.06 -5.06 3.50
CA HIS A 35 2.92 -6.35 4.19
C HIS A 35 1.83 -6.28 5.28
N ASP A 36 1.57 -7.38 5.98
CA ASP A 36 0.38 -7.52 6.84
C ASP A 36 0.61 -7.23 8.33
N HIS A 37 1.72 -6.59 8.72
CA HIS A 37 1.95 -6.21 10.11
C HIS A 37 0.97 -5.13 10.59
N ALA A 38 0.81 -5.04 11.91
CA ALA A 38 -0.21 -4.20 12.54
C ALA A 38 0.02 -2.71 12.30
N ASP A 39 1.26 -2.27 12.38
CA ASP A 39 1.66 -0.88 12.17
C ASP A 39 1.50 -0.42 10.71
N GLN A 40 1.42 -1.36 9.76
CA GLN A 40 1.13 -1.08 8.35
C GLN A 40 -0.36 -1.16 7.99
N THR A 41 -1.20 -1.82 8.82
CA THR A 41 -2.55 -2.20 8.38
C THR A 41 -3.69 -1.80 9.31
N HIS A 42 -3.44 -1.48 10.58
CA HIS A 42 -4.53 -1.31 11.55
C HIS A 42 -5.30 0.02 11.46
N GLY A 43 -4.90 0.95 10.61
CA GLY A 43 -5.69 2.13 10.23
C GLY A 43 -6.61 1.93 9.02
N MET A 44 -6.68 0.71 8.47
CA MET A 44 -7.41 0.44 7.22
C MET A 44 -8.89 0.83 7.26
N ASP A 45 -9.55 0.75 8.42
CA ASP A 45 -10.97 1.12 8.54
C ASP A 45 -11.21 2.64 8.44
N ASP A 46 -10.19 3.46 8.71
CA ASP A 46 -10.28 4.93 8.52
C ASP A 46 -10.44 5.33 7.05
N LEU A 47 -10.11 4.45 6.10
CA LEU A 47 -10.40 4.65 4.67
C LEU A 47 -11.89 4.76 4.38
N ARG A 48 -12.75 4.25 5.27
CA ARG A 48 -14.21 4.30 5.10
C ARG A 48 -14.74 5.73 4.94
N VAL A 49 -14.20 6.66 5.69
CA VAL A 49 -14.61 8.07 5.60
C VAL A 49 -14.31 8.63 4.21
N LEU A 50 -13.15 8.30 3.63
CA LEU A 50 -12.78 8.75 2.29
C LEU A 50 -13.67 8.11 1.22
N VAL A 51 -13.97 6.82 1.35
CA VAL A 51 -14.89 6.12 0.44
C VAL A 51 -16.29 6.75 0.48
N LEU A 52 -16.81 7.06 1.67
CA LEU A 52 -18.10 7.73 1.81
C LEU A 52 -18.09 9.13 1.18
N GLN A 53 -17.03 9.92 1.38
CA GLN A 53 -16.86 11.22 0.74
C GLN A 53 -16.75 11.13 -0.79
N GLN A 54 -16.26 10.00 -1.31
CA GLN A 54 -16.18 9.68 -2.74
C GLN A 54 -17.45 8.97 -3.26
N HIS A 55 -18.60 9.27 -2.68
CA HIS A 55 -19.93 8.72 -3.06
C HIS A 55 -20.01 7.19 -2.98
N GLY A 56 -19.28 6.57 -2.06
CA GLY A 56 -19.26 5.12 -1.88
C GLY A 56 -18.45 4.35 -2.93
N LYS A 57 -17.69 5.04 -3.78
CA LYS A 57 -16.78 4.38 -4.71
C LYS A 57 -15.68 3.69 -3.93
N LYS A 58 -15.62 2.34 -4.04
CA LYS A 58 -14.57 1.55 -3.40
C LYS A 58 -13.20 1.99 -3.89
N LEU A 59 -12.21 1.92 -3.00
CA LEU A 59 -10.80 2.07 -3.35
C LEU A 59 -10.22 0.73 -3.78
N ASP A 60 -9.39 0.76 -4.79
CA ASP A 60 -8.58 -0.39 -5.18
C ASP A 60 -7.37 -0.50 -4.24
N CYS A 61 -7.11 -1.71 -3.76
CA CYS A 61 -6.05 -2.03 -2.81
C CYS A 61 -5.17 -3.15 -3.39
N TRP A 62 -3.89 -2.87 -3.58
CA TRP A 62 -2.93 -3.80 -4.15
C TRP A 62 -1.93 -4.27 -3.10
N SER A 63 -1.63 -5.55 -3.13
CA SER A 63 -0.53 -6.17 -2.39
C SER A 63 -0.19 -7.53 -2.98
N ASP A 64 0.79 -8.22 -2.42
CA ASP A 64 1.01 -9.62 -2.77
C ASP A 64 -0.10 -10.52 -2.21
N LYS A 65 -0.15 -11.75 -2.72
CA LYS A 65 -1.18 -12.71 -2.31
C LYS A 65 -1.17 -13.01 -0.82
N PHE A 66 0.01 -13.11 -0.20
CA PHE A 66 0.14 -13.45 1.22
C PHE A 66 -0.48 -12.36 2.11
N ALA A 67 -0.13 -11.10 1.85
CA ALA A 67 -0.69 -9.97 2.58
C ALA A 67 -2.20 -9.85 2.34
N LEU A 68 -2.69 -9.98 1.09
CA LEU A 68 -4.12 -9.90 0.78
C LEU A 68 -4.91 -11.00 1.49
N ASP A 69 -4.45 -12.25 1.46
CA ASP A 69 -5.12 -13.37 2.16
C ASP A 69 -5.19 -13.12 3.68
N SER A 70 -4.14 -12.53 4.25
CA SER A 70 -4.11 -12.15 5.67
C SER A 70 -5.08 -11.01 5.97
N LEU A 71 -5.09 -9.97 5.15
CA LEU A 71 -6.00 -8.83 5.30
C LEU A 71 -7.47 -9.23 5.15
N GLU A 72 -7.80 -10.08 4.18
CA GLU A 72 -9.16 -10.59 4.02
C GLU A 72 -9.63 -11.41 5.23
N ARG A 73 -8.73 -12.10 5.94
CA ARG A 73 -9.05 -12.77 7.21
C ARG A 73 -9.23 -11.81 8.37
N LYS A 74 -8.30 -10.85 8.52
CA LYS A 74 -8.29 -9.87 9.63
C LYS A 74 -9.44 -8.85 9.50
N PHE A 75 -9.69 -8.39 8.29
CA PHE A 75 -10.59 -7.27 7.97
C PHE A 75 -11.64 -7.66 6.91
N SER A 76 -12.23 -8.85 7.00
CA SER A 76 -13.14 -9.40 5.99
C SER A 76 -14.25 -8.43 5.57
N TYR A 77 -14.79 -7.67 6.52
CA TYR A 77 -15.89 -6.71 6.31
C TYR A 77 -15.48 -5.48 5.47
N ILE A 78 -14.20 -5.23 5.31
CA ILE A 78 -13.67 -4.16 4.45
C ILE A 78 -13.74 -4.57 2.97
N PHE A 79 -13.56 -5.85 2.69
CA PHE A 79 -13.54 -6.41 1.34
C PHE A 79 -14.87 -7.01 0.89
N LYS A 80 -15.66 -7.57 1.83
CA LYS A 80 -16.91 -8.30 1.54
C LYS A 80 -17.99 -7.91 2.53
N THR A 81 -19.22 -7.75 2.05
CA THR A 81 -20.38 -7.54 2.95
C THR A 81 -20.56 -8.77 3.84
N PRO A 82 -20.57 -8.62 5.18
CA PRO A 82 -20.83 -9.74 6.08
C PRO A 82 -22.24 -10.32 5.86
N PRO A 83 -22.44 -11.63 6.07
CA PRO A 83 -23.77 -12.22 5.99
C PRO A 83 -24.77 -11.53 6.91
N ASN A 84 -25.98 -11.28 6.41
CA ASN A 84 -27.10 -10.67 7.16
C ASN A 84 -26.80 -9.25 7.71
N ARG A 85 -25.92 -8.49 7.07
CA ARG A 85 -25.62 -7.11 7.42
C ARG A 85 -25.55 -6.22 6.18
N ASP A 86 -26.10 -5.01 6.29
CA ASP A 86 -26.00 -3.96 5.26
C ASP A 86 -24.76 -3.08 5.51
N TYR A 87 -23.58 -3.71 5.58
CA TYR A 87 -22.32 -3.01 5.79
C TYR A 87 -21.50 -3.08 4.50
N PRO A 88 -21.47 -2.01 3.70
CA PRO A 88 -20.84 -2.04 2.39
C PRO A 88 -19.31 -2.18 2.52
N PRO A 89 -18.69 -3.03 1.70
CA PRO A 89 -17.24 -3.10 1.61
C PRO A 89 -16.70 -1.80 1.02
N ILE A 90 -15.48 -1.47 1.36
CA ILE A 90 -14.82 -0.22 0.95
C ILE A 90 -13.61 -0.42 0.06
N LEU A 91 -13.07 -1.64 -0.01
CA LEU A 91 -11.91 -1.97 -0.84
C LEU A 91 -12.22 -3.07 -1.85
N ASN A 92 -11.54 -2.99 -3.00
CA ASN A 92 -11.37 -4.09 -3.94
C ASN A 92 -9.92 -4.59 -3.82
N ALA A 93 -9.72 -5.87 -3.59
CA ALA A 93 -8.40 -6.48 -3.53
C ALA A 93 -7.86 -6.78 -4.93
N HIS A 94 -6.63 -6.40 -5.19
CA HIS A 94 -5.89 -6.69 -6.42
C HIS A 94 -4.54 -7.31 -6.07
N GLU A 95 -4.32 -8.53 -6.51
CA GLU A 95 -3.05 -9.21 -6.35
C GLU A 95 -2.00 -8.62 -7.31
N ILE A 96 -0.80 -8.38 -6.78
CA ILE A 96 0.39 -8.07 -7.57
C ILE A 96 1.13 -9.40 -7.77
N PRO A 97 1.03 -10.03 -8.96
CA PRO A 97 1.61 -11.34 -9.19
C PRO A 97 3.13 -11.26 -9.41
N GLU A 98 3.83 -12.34 -9.05
CA GLU A 98 5.23 -12.51 -9.42
C GLU A 98 5.37 -13.21 -10.78
N PRO A 99 6.43 -12.89 -11.56
CA PRO A 99 7.40 -11.81 -11.32
C PRO A 99 6.73 -10.43 -11.41
N PHE A 100 7.20 -9.49 -10.58
CA PHE A 100 6.60 -8.16 -10.54
C PHE A 100 6.79 -7.43 -11.86
N ALA A 101 5.68 -6.93 -12.40
CA ALA A 101 5.65 -6.09 -13.59
C ALA A 101 5.07 -4.71 -13.25
N PRO A 102 5.45 -3.65 -13.97
CA PRO A 102 4.82 -2.35 -13.79
C PRO A 102 3.32 -2.43 -14.03
N PHE A 103 2.55 -1.72 -13.20
CA PHE A 103 1.12 -1.50 -13.35
C PHE A 103 0.80 -0.02 -13.12
N GLU A 104 -0.45 0.38 -13.37
CA GLU A 104 -0.85 1.77 -13.25
C GLU A 104 -2.03 1.94 -12.31
N ILE A 105 -1.96 3.00 -11.51
CA ILE A 105 -3.10 3.49 -10.73
C ILE A 105 -3.59 4.78 -11.37
N THR A 106 -4.85 4.81 -11.78
CA THR A 106 -5.42 5.94 -12.52
C THR A 106 -6.30 6.79 -11.62
N GLY A 107 -6.03 8.09 -11.63
CA GLY A 107 -6.86 9.13 -11.00
C GLY A 107 -7.11 10.30 -11.94
N PRO A 108 -7.77 11.37 -11.49
CA PRO A 108 -8.03 12.58 -12.31
C PRO A 108 -6.78 13.21 -12.90
N GLY A 109 -5.63 13.04 -12.26
CA GLY A 109 -4.35 13.53 -12.76
C GLY A 109 -3.67 12.63 -13.79
N GLY A 110 -4.33 11.55 -14.23
CA GLY A 110 -3.79 10.56 -15.15
C GLY A 110 -3.23 9.31 -14.46
N ALA A 111 -2.60 8.46 -15.24
CA ALA A 111 -1.99 7.24 -14.78
C ALA A 111 -0.69 7.50 -13.97
N LEU A 112 -0.54 6.81 -12.85
CA LEU A 112 0.67 6.76 -12.05
C LEU A 112 1.28 5.37 -12.19
N PRO A 113 2.42 5.22 -12.88
CA PRO A 113 3.11 3.95 -12.97
C PRO A 113 3.65 3.52 -11.60
N VAL A 114 3.48 2.25 -11.27
CA VAL A 114 3.94 1.62 -10.03
C VAL A 114 4.68 0.34 -10.37
N LEU A 115 5.84 0.13 -9.75
CA LEU A 115 6.55 -1.14 -9.77
C LEU A 115 6.73 -1.62 -8.34
N ALA A 116 6.23 -2.82 -8.04
CA ALA A 116 6.49 -3.48 -6.76
C ALA A 116 7.91 -4.06 -6.75
N ILE A 117 8.54 -4.05 -5.58
CA ILE A 117 9.90 -4.55 -5.34
C ILE A 117 9.82 -5.51 -4.16
N GLY A 118 10.19 -6.78 -4.38
CA GLY A 118 10.24 -7.77 -3.29
C GLY A 118 11.40 -7.48 -2.34
N GLN A 119 11.13 -7.52 -1.04
CA GLN A 119 12.10 -7.22 0.01
C GLN A 119 12.04 -8.28 1.10
N GLY A 120 13.19 -8.60 1.71
CA GLY A 120 13.24 -9.37 2.95
C GLY A 120 12.86 -8.50 4.13
N HIS A 121 12.12 -9.08 5.08
CA HIS A 121 11.79 -8.49 6.37
C HIS A 121 11.74 -9.59 7.42
N GLY A 122 12.90 -9.93 7.97
CA GLY A 122 13.06 -11.04 8.90
C GLY A 122 12.66 -12.38 8.29
N ARG A 123 11.55 -12.95 8.76
CA ARG A 123 11.02 -14.23 8.29
C ARG A 123 9.94 -14.11 7.23
N ILE A 124 9.52 -12.90 6.93
CA ILE A 124 8.49 -12.63 5.94
C ILE A 124 9.07 -11.81 4.78
N ARG A 125 8.24 -11.59 3.79
CA ARG A 125 8.52 -10.63 2.72
C ARG A 125 7.68 -9.38 2.93
N SER A 126 8.27 -8.22 2.62
CA SER A 126 7.57 -6.97 2.41
C SER A 126 7.68 -6.53 0.95
N LEU A 127 6.89 -5.56 0.56
CA LEU A 127 7.00 -4.90 -0.74
C LEU A 127 7.50 -3.47 -0.57
N GLY A 128 8.48 -3.11 -1.39
CA GLY A 128 8.74 -1.71 -1.72
C GLY A 128 7.96 -1.31 -2.96
N PHE A 129 7.85 -0.01 -3.20
CA PHE A 129 7.17 0.52 -4.37
C PHE A 129 7.99 1.62 -5.03
N ARG A 130 8.13 1.53 -6.36
CA ARG A 130 8.76 2.55 -7.19
C ARG A 130 7.72 3.31 -8.00
N PHE A 131 7.82 4.64 -7.99
CA PHE A 131 6.99 5.60 -8.71
C PHE A 131 7.91 6.47 -9.58
N GLY A 132 8.15 6.05 -10.82
CA GLY A 132 9.10 6.72 -11.70
C GLY A 132 10.54 6.67 -11.14
N ASN A 133 11.07 7.82 -10.73
CA ASN A 133 12.42 7.95 -10.16
C ASN A 133 12.45 8.10 -8.62
N ILE A 134 11.34 7.80 -7.95
CA ILE A 134 11.24 7.75 -6.50
C ILE A 134 10.86 6.33 -6.07
N ALA A 135 11.49 5.79 -5.02
CA ALA A 135 11.11 4.53 -4.40
C ALA A 135 10.93 4.67 -2.89
N TYR A 136 10.05 3.83 -2.34
CA TYR A 136 9.78 3.70 -0.92
C TYR A 136 9.91 2.24 -0.49
N SER A 137 10.75 1.99 0.50
CA SER A 137 11.08 0.66 1.03
C SER A 137 10.98 0.65 2.55
N PRO A 138 9.79 0.48 3.13
CA PRO A 138 9.65 0.29 4.57
C PRO A 138 10.04 -1.14 4.96
N ASP A 139 10.42 -1.34 6.22
CA ASP A 139 10.63 -2.65 6.83
C ASP A 139 11.42 -3.62 5.93
N VAL A 140 12.64 -3.21 5.60
CA VAL A 140 13.55 -3.96 4.72
C VAL A 140 14.82 -4.34 5.46
N ASP A 141 15.21 -5.61 5.40
CA ASP A 141 16.50 -6.09 5.93
C ASP A 141 17.35 -6.79 4.85
N ALA A 142 16.76 -7.16 3.73
CA ALA A 142 17.47 -7.79 2.62
C ALA A 142 16.86 -7.42 1.26
N LEU A 143 17.71 -7.27 0.27
CA LEU A 143 17.37 -7.04 -1.14
C LEU A 143 18.17 -8.01 -2.00
N ASP A 144 17.53 -8.61 -3.00
CA ASP A 144 18.16 -9.42 -4.01
C ASP A 144 18.63 -8.60 -5.21
N GLU A 145 19.25 -9.24 -6.18
CA GLU A 145 19.75 -8.58 -7.40
C GLU A 145 18.61 -7.94 -8.22
N ALA A 146 17.44 -8.56 -8.26
CA ALA A 146 16.28 -8.01 -8.99
C ALA A 146 15.75 -6.75 -8.31
N ALA A 147 15.71 -6.72 -6.97
CA ALA A 147 15.35 -5.55 -6.20
C ALA A 147 16.35 -4.40 -6.42
N PHE A 148 17.65 -4.68 -6.39
CA PHE A 148 18.65 -3.65 -6.68
C PHE A 148 18.54 -3.13 -8.12
N ALA A 149 18.33 -3.99 -9.11
CA ALA A 149 18.12 -3.56 -10.49
C ALA A 149 16.86 -2.67 -10.62
N ALA A 150 15.78 -2.99 -9.90
CA ALA A 150 14.58 -2.17 -9.87
C ALA A 150 14.76 -0.81 -9.19
N LEU A 151 15.81 -0.63 -8.37
CA LEU A 151 16.15 0.60 -7.67
C LEU A 151 17.19 1.46 -8.41
N GLU A 152 17.72 1.00 -9.55
CA GLU A 152 18.69 1.78 -10.32
C GLU A 152 18.07 3.07 -10.90
N GLY A 153 18.86 4.14 -10.97
CA GLY A 153 18.48 5.40 -11.59
C GLY A 153 17.42 6.20 -10.83
N LEU A 154 17.29 5.99 -9.52
CA LEU A 154 16.42 6.79 -8.67
C LEU A 154 17.04 8.15 -8.36
N ASP A 155 16.20 9.19 -8.31
CA ASP A 155 16.56 10.47 -7.72
C ASP A 155 16.37 10.49 -6.20
N CYS A 156 15.43 9.68 -5.70
CA CYS A 156 15.14 9.59 -4.27
C CYS A 156 14.75 8.15 -3.90
N TRP A 157 15.37 7.63 -2.86
CA TRP A 157 14.98 6.38 -2.22
C TRP A 157 14.73 6.62 -0.73
N ILE A 158 13.47 6.46 -0.33
CA ILE A 158 13.05 6.51 1.07
C ILE A 158 13.10 5.08 1.59
N VAL A 159 14.02 4.80 2.48
CA VAL A 159 14.27 3.46 3.02
C VAL A 159 14.28 3.49 4.53
N ASP A 160 13.71 2.46 5.16
CA ASP A 160 13.80 2.29 6.60
C ASP A 160 15.23 1.97 7.04
N ALA A 161 15.67 2.66 8.08
CA ALA A 161 16.99 2.49 8.69
C ALA A 161 16.90 2.64 10.23
N LEU A 162 15.90 1.99 10.83
CA LEU A 162 15.52 2.16 12.23
C LEU A 162 16.65 1.84 13.22
N ARG A 163 17.48 0.83 12.93
CA ARG A 163 18.54 0.41 13.88
C ARG A 163 19.71 -0.32 13.20
N HIS A 164 20.85 -0.37 13.90
CA HIS A 164 22.04 -1.09 13.47
C HIS A 164 22.05 -2.59 13.87
N THR A 165 21.08 -3.03 14.65
CA THR A 165 20.97 -4.43 15.13
C THR A 165 19.80 -5.12 14.43
N PRO A 166 19.87 -6.46 14.20
CA PRO A 166 18.77 -7.20 13.61
C PRO A 166 17.43 -6.95 14.34
N HIS A 167 16.35 -6.82 13.55
CA HIS A 167 15.00 -6.71 14.07
C HIS A 167 14.48 -8.11 14.39
N PRO A 168 13.97 -8.41 15.60
CA PRO A 168 13.21 -9.62 15.83
C PRO A 168 11.85 -9.44 15.14
N SER A 169 11.66 -10.11 14.04
CA SER A 169 10.38 -10.21 13.31
C SER A 169 9.70 -11.53 13.60
#